data_b206566d2cf6911f025e9bf8705182f2
#
_entry.id   b206566d2cf6911f025e9bf8705182f2
#
_cell.length_a   1.000
_cell.length_b   1.000
_cell.length_c   1.000
_cell.angle_alpha   90.00
_cell.angle_beta   90.00
_cell.angle_gamma   90.00
#
_symmetry.space_group_name_H-M   'P 1'
#
loop_
_entity.id
_entity.type
_entity.pdbx_description
1 polymer ?
#
loop_
_entity_poly.entity_id
_entity_poly.type
_entity_poly.pdbx_seq_one_letter_code
_entity_poly.pdbx_strand_id
1 'polypeptide(L)'
;MKYKVKWIEDHMGITRNMIRRYEKEGVISKNENGKDREFDENDLNQLWNIRVMVSLGFSLDEVKEIMCGSNLREVSEKRLRALNEEYRDLQGKINFLNVVKTTGEIPSCFKRSTNNFEEIYNLGLVQYVSPFERAKDIWALMDMLQHLHKLCETKDETIIEELYKWYGIGNDRDVFVQVFETYLLCDVRFEEIFGKEKCCELSALIANYGK
;
A
#
# COMPACT_ATOMS: atom_id res chain seq x y z
N MET A 1 -18.70 -15.56 -36.07
CA MET A 1 -19.09 -16.68 -35.18
C MET A 1 -19.98 -16.11 -34.09
N LYS A 2 -20.97 -16.87 -33.57
CA LYS A 2 -21.86 -16.37 -32.51
C LYS A 2 -21.71 -17.23 -31.27
N TYR A 3 -21.66 -16.59 -30.09
CA TYR A 3 -21.39 -17.20 -28.80
C TYR A 3 -22.60 -17.05 -27.87
N LYS A 4 -22.88 -18.08 -27.08
CA LYS A 4 -23.93 -18.05 -26.05
C LYS A 4 -23.38 -17.65 -24.67
N VAL A 5 -24.25 -17.15 -23.78
CA VAL A 5 -23.88 -16.76 -22.40
C VAL A 5 -23.10 -17.85 -21.69
N LYS A 6 -23.47 -19.13 -21.83
CA LYS A 6 -22.76 -20.24 -21.19
C LYS A 6 -21.29 -20.34 -21.64
N TRP A 7 -21.02 -20.12 -22.92
CA TRP A 7 -19.64 -20.10 -23.43
C TRP A 7 -18.84 -18.97 -22.82
N ILE A 8 -19.45 -17.78 -22.66
CA ILE A 8 -18.81 -16.62 -22.00
C ILE A 8 -18.52 -16.89 -20.53
N GLU A 9 -19.46 -17.54 -19.83
CA GLU A 9 -19.25 -17.94 -18.42
C GLU A 9 -18.07 -18.90 -18.29
N ASP A 10 -18.01 -19.92 -19.16
CA ASP A 10 -17.00 -20.98 -19.10
C ASP A 10 -15.60 -20.50 -19.50
N HIS A 11 -15.48 -19.56 -20.45
CA HIS A 11 -14.19 -19.15 -21.04
C HIS A 11 -13.70 -17.77 -20.58
N MET A 12 -14.60 -16.86 -20.21
CA MET A 12 -14.25 -15.49 -19.84
C MET A 12 -14.50 -15.21 -18.34
N GLY A 13 -15.14 -16.12 -17.63
CA GLY A 13 -15.50 -15.92 -16.21
C GLY A 13 -16.50 -14.78 -16.01
N ILE A 14 -17.28 -14.42 -17.04
CA ILE A 14 -18.29 -13.37 -17.00
C ILE A 14 -19.65 -14.02 -16.84
N THR A 15 -20.21 -13.97 -15.65
CA THR A 15 -21.48 -14.63 -15.34
C THR A 15 -22.67 -13.91 -15.98
N ARG A 16 -23.77 -14.63 -16.15
CA ARG A 16 -25.05 -14.06 -16.62
C ARG A 16 -25.48 -12.83 -15.77
N ASN A 17 -25.24 -12.87 -14.48
CA ASN A 17 -25.58 -11.77 -13.58
C ASN A 17 -24.71 -10.53 -13.84
N MET A 18 -23.42 -10.73 -14.15
CA MET A 18 -22.52 -9.63 -14.55
C MET A 18 -22.99 -9.00 -15.86
N ILE A 19 -23.33 -9.80 -16.87
CA ILE A 19 -23.86 -9.30 -18.14
C ILE A 19 -25.12 -8.46 -17.92
N ARG A 20 -26.07 -8.97 -17.13
CA ARG A 20 -27.30 -8.22 -16.77
C ARG A 20 -27.02 -6.91 -16.04
N ARG A 21 -26.01 -6.90 -15.17
CA ARG A 21 -25.57 -5.71 -14.49
C ARG A 21 -24.99 -4.69 -15.47
N TYR A 22 -24.15 -5.11 -16.40
CA TYR A 22 -23.57 -4.25 -17.43
C TYR A 22 -24.65 -3.65 -18.35
N GLU A 23 -25.67 -4.44 -18.70
CA GLU A 23 -26.85 -3.97 -19.43
C GLU A 23 -27.67 -2.95 -18.64
N LYS A 24 -27.89 -3.23 -17.35
CA LYS A 24 -28.67 -2.35 -16.46
C LYS A 24 -28.01 -0.98 -16.30
N GLU A 25 -26.71 -0.97 -16.09
CA GLU A 25 -25.91 0.26 -15.97
C GLU A 25 -25.61 0.94 -17.31
N GLY A 26 -26.00 0.31 -18.43
CA GLY A 26 -25.86 0.88 -19.77
C GLY A 26 -24.42 0.90 -20.28
N VAL A 27 -23.56 0.00 -19.76
CA VAL A 27 -22.18 -0.20 -20.24
C VAL A 27 -22.17 -0.98 -21.56
N ILE A 28 -23.12 -1.89 -21.72
CA ILE A 28 -23.41 -2.59 -22.97
C ILE A 28 -24.89 -2.42 -23.36
N SER A 29 -25.18 -2.57 -24.63
CA SER A 29 -26.57 -2.48 -25.14
C SER A 29 -27.42 -3.60 -24.55
N LYS A 30 -28.68 -3.27 -24.21
CA LYS A 30 -29.65 -4.25 -23.75
C LYS A 30 -30.01 -5.22 -24.87
N ASN A 31 -30.17 -6.47 -24.52
CA ASN A 31 -30.71 -7.46 -25.43
C ASN A 31 -32.25 -7.36 -25.50
N GLU A 32 -32.76 -6.98 -26.62
CA GLU A 32 -34.22 -6.94 -26.87
C GLU A 32 -34.85 -8.33 -27.05
N ASN A 33 -34.04 -9.36 -27.37
CA ASN A 33 -34.51 -10.70 -27.73
C ASN A 33 -34.60 -11.70 -26.56
N GLY A 34 -34.43 -11.27 -25.30
CA GLY A 34 -34.69 -12.12 -24.14
C GLY A 34 -33.63 -13.22 -23.90
N LYS A 35 -34.08 -14.49 -23.70
CA LYS A 35 -33.24 -15.58 -23.17
C LYS A 35 -32.11 -16.08 -24.09
N ASP A 36 -32.20 -15.85 -25.40
CA ASP A 36 -31.26 -16.39 -26.38
C ASP A 36 -30.27 -15.36 -26.95
N ARG A 37 -29.74 -14.50 -26.07
CA ARG A 37 -28.72 -13.54 -26.49
C ARG A 37 -27.50 -14.27 -27.08
N GLU A 38 -27.13 -13.89 -28.25
CA GLU A 38 -25.92 -14.29 -28.95
C GLU A 38 -24.96 -13.10 -29.03
N PHE A 39 -23.68 -13.37 -28.87
CA PHE A 39 -22.61 -12.40 -28.88
C PHE A 39 -21.68 -12.66 -30.05
N ASP A 40 -21.25 -11.63 -30.72
CA ASP A 40 -20.23 -11.74 -31.77
C ASP A 40 -18.83 -11.46 -31.19
N GLU A 41 -17.81 -11.47 -32.04
CA GLU A 41 -16.41 -11.22 -31.61
C GLU A 41 -16.22 -9.79 -31.04
N ASN A 42 -16.94 -8.81 -31.57
CA ASN A 42 -16.85 -7.44 -31.04
C ASN A 42 -17.47 -7.35 -29.65
N ASP A 43 -18.61 -8.01 -29.44
CA ASP A 43 -19.24 -8.12 -28.14
C ASP A 43 -18.31 -8.80 -27.12
N LEU A 44 -17.62 -9.87 -27.54
CA LEU A 44 -16.65 -10.56 -26.65
C LEU A 44 -15.49 -9.64 -26.27
N ASN A 45 -14.90 -8.93 -27.23
CA ASN A 45 -13.85 -7.97 -26.99
C ASN A 45 -14.30 -6.85 -26.03
N GLN A 46 -15.53 -6.36 -26.22
CA GLN A 46 -16.12 -5.35 -25.35
C GLN A 46 -16.30 -5.89 -23.93
N LEU A 47 -16.89 -7.06 -23.77
CA LEU A 47 -17.08 -7.71 -22.48
C LEU A 47 -15.74 -7.98 -21.78
N TRP A 48 -14.72 -8.40 -22.50
CA TRP A 48 -13.38 -8.63 -21.99
C TRP A 48 -12.76 -7.34 -21.47
N ASN A 49 -12.80 -6.26 -22.25
CA ASN A 49 -12.29 -4.95 -21.84
C ASN A 49 -13.01 -4.43 -20.58
N ILE A 50 -14.34 -4.56 -20.51
CA ILE A 50 -15.11 -4.21 -19.32
C ILE A 50 -14.64 -5.04 -18.11
N ARG A 51 -14.46 -6.36 -18.29
CA ARG A 51 -14.01 -7.26 -17.23
C ARG A 51 -12.64 -6.86 -16.70
N VAL A 52 -11.70 -6.55 -17.58
CA VAL A 52 -10.35 -6.07 -17.21
C VAL A 52 -10.44 -4.77 -16.44
N MET A 53 -11.16 -3.77 -16.94
CA MET A 53 -11.31 -2.48 -16.24
C MET A 53 -11.93 -2.63 -14.86
N VAL A 54 -13.01 -3.40 -14.72
CA VAL A 54 -13.65 -3.69 -13.43
C VAL A 54 -12.69 -4.43 -12.50
N SER A 55 -11.85 -5.34 -13.00
CA SER A 55 -10.84 -6.04 -12.19
C SER A 55 -9.71 -5.12 -11.71
N LEU A 56 -9.44 -4.04 -12.45
CA LEU A 56 -8.52 -2.97 -12.02
C LEU A 56 -9.19 -1.96 -11.06
N GLY A 57 -10.47 -2.19 -10.73
CA GLY A 57 -11.22 -1.39 -9.76
C GLY A 57 -11.87 -0.14 -10.34
N PHE A 58 -12.03 -0.03 -11.66
CA PHE A 58 -12.87 1.00 -12.25
C PHE A 58 -14.34 0.73 -11.90
N SER A 59 -15.08 1.77 -11.57
CA SER A 59 -16.53 1.71 -11.44
C SER A 59 -17.19 1.51 -12.81
N LEU A 60 -18.44 1.02 -12.83
CA LEU A 60 -19.16 0.86 -14.09
C LEU A 60 -19.46 2.20 -14.77
N ASP A 61 -19.58 3.29 -14.02
CA ASP A 61 -19.75 4.64 -14.59
C ASP A 61 -18.47 5.09 -15.30
N GLU A 62 -17.29 4.90 -14.67
CA GLU A 62 -16.01 5.19 -15.30
C GLU A 62 -15.78 4.33 -16.57
N VAL A 63 -16.13 3.03 -16.50
CA VAL A 63 -16.06 2.13 -17.67
C VAL A 63 -16.96 2.64 -18.79
N LYS A 64 -18.18 3.08 -18.47
CA LYS A 64 -19.11 3.64 -19.44
C LYS A 64 -18.57 4.92 -20.07
N GLU A 65 -18.02 5.83 -19.30
CA GLU A 65 -17.37 7.04 -19.80
C GLU A 65 -16.24 6.73 -20.79
N ILE A 66 -15.39 5.77 -20.44
CA ILE A 66 -14.29 5.29 -21.30
C ILE A 66 -14.84 4.72 -22.61
N MET A 67 -15.86 3.88 -22.53
CA MET A 67 -16.50 3.27 -23.71
C MET A 67 -17.21 4.31 -24.59
N CYS A 68 -17.66 5.42 -24.02
CA CYS A 68 -18.25 6.56 -24.75
C CYS A 68 -17.20 7.53 -25.33
N GLY A 69 -15.90 7.23 -25.20
CA GLY A 69 -14.81 8.02 -25.80
C GLY A 69 -14.12 8.99 -24.87
N SER A 70 -14.34 8.89 -23.56
CA SER A 70 -13.54 9.63 -22.58
C SER A 70 -12.07 9.20 -22.62
N ASN A 71 -11.17 10.11 -22.23
CA ASN A 71 -9.74 9.86 -22.24
C ASN A 71 -9.36 8.78 -21.19
N LEU A 72 -9.12 7.56 -21.66
CA LEU A 72 -8.71 6.42 -20.82
C LEU A 72 -7.49 6.76 -19.93
N ARG A 73 -6.55 7.55 -20.45
CA ARG A 73 -5.36 7.96 -19.70
C ARG A 73 -5.73 8.78 -18.47
N GLU A 74 -6.61 9.77 -18.62
CA GLU A 74 -7.03 10.64 -17.50
C GLU A 74 -7.77 9.85 -16.41
N VAL A 75 -8.69 8.98 -16.82
CA VAL A 75 -9.43 8.13 -15.87
C VAL A 75 -8.49 7.16 -15.15
N SER A 76 -7.52 6.59 -15.91
CA SER A 76 -6.48 5.71 -15.33
C SER A 76 -5.57 6.45 -14.34
N GLU A 77 -5.19 7.70 -14.63
CA GLU A 77 -4.40 8.52 -13.71
C GLU A 77 -5.14 8.79 -12.39
N LYS A 78 -6.44 9.07 -12.45
CA LYS A 78 -7.27 9.22 -11.24
C LYS A 78 -7.30 7.92 -10.42
N ARG A 79 -7.52 6.79 -11.08
CA ARG A 79 -7.54 5.47 -10.42
C ARG A 79 -6.19 5.13 -9.81
N LEU A 80 -5.10 5.40 -10.51
CA LEU A 80 -3.75 5.18 -10.02
C LEU A 80 -3.47 6.01 -8.75
N ARG A 81 -3.92 7.27 -8.69
CA ARG A 81 -3.80 8.10 -7.47
C ARG A 81 -4.56 7.48 -6.31
N ALA A 82 -5.82 7.06 -6.52
CA ALA A 82 -6.63 6.42 -5.49
C ALA A 82 -5.98 5.12 -4.97
N LEU A 83 -5.47 4.26 -5.87
CA LEU A 83 -4.77 3.04 -5.50
C LEU A 83 -3.48 3.32 -4.71
N ASN A 84 -2.74 4.38 -5.06
CA ASN A 84 -1.56 4.78 -4.31
C ASN A 84 -1.90 5.30 -2.91
N GLU A 85 -3.05 5.96 -2.74
CA GLU A 85 -3.54 6.38 -1.42
C GLU A 85 -3.97 5.16 -0.59
N GLU A 86 -4.74 4.23 -1.16
CA GLU A 86 -5.10 2.97 -0.52
C GLU A 86 -3.85 2.15 -0.11
N TYR A 87 -2.84 2.10 -0.98
CA TYR A 87 -1.57 1.43 -0.70
C TYR A 87 -0.82 2.06 0.49
N ARG A 88 -0.75 3.40 0.55
CA ARG A 88 -0.11 4.11 1.66
C ARG A 88 -0.81 3.86 2.99
N ASP A 89 -2.15 3.88 2.99
CA ASP A 89 -2.95 3.56 4.18
C ASP A 89 -2.72 2.12 4.64
N LEU A 90 -2.73 1.17 3.71
CA LEU A 90 -2.45 -0.23 4.02
C LEU A 90 -1.03 -0.43 4.55
N GLN A 91 -0.06 0.22 3.94
CA GLN A 91 1.33 0.19 4.39
C GLN A 91 1.48 0.73 5.82
N GLY A 92 0.83 1.86 6.12
CA GLY A 92 0.79 2.42 7.47
C GLY A 92 0.23 1.44 8.51
N LYS A 93 -0.86 0.74 8.16
CA LYS A 93 -1.46 -0.29 9.03
C LYS A 93 -0.52 -1.48 9.26
N ILE A 94 0.15 -1.94 8.21
CA ILE A 94 1.15 -3.03 8.30
C ILE A 94 2.30 -2.60 9.21
N ASN A 95 2.83 -1.40 9.01
CA ASN A 95 3.91 -0.85 9.81
C ASN A 95 3.52 -0.77 11.29
N PHE A 96 2.33 -0.24 11.57
CA PHE A 96 1.79 -0.19 12.93
C PHE A 96 1.68 -1.57 13.58
N LEU A 97 1.15 -2.55 12.87
CA LEU A 97 1.04 -3.92 13.38
C LEU A 97 2.40 -4.58 13.62
N ASN A 98 3.42 -4.26 12.83
CA ASN A 98 4.78 -4.71 13.08
C ASN A 98 5.34 -4.13 14.39
N VAL A 99 5.09 -2.85 14.67
CA VAL A 99 5.47 -2.23 15.94
C VAL A 99 4.79 -2.93 17.11
N VAL A 100 3.46 -3.09 17.06
CA VAL A 100 2.70 -3.79 18.12
C VAL A 100 3.20 -5.22 18.31
N LYS A 101 3.49 -5.95 17.21
CA LYS A 101 4.03 -7.31 17.27
C LYS A 101 5.39 -7.37 17.98
N THR A 102 6.25 -6.39 17.74
CA THR A 102 7.61 -6.34 18.28
C THR A 102 7.63 -5.89 19.74
N THR A 103 6.88 -4.83 20.07
CA THR A 103 6.87 -4.22 21.40
C THR A 103 5.86 -4.87 22.36
N GLY A 104 4.82 -5.50 21.83
CA GLY A 104 3.68 -6.01 22.61
C GLY A 104 2.71 -4.93 23.10
N GLU A 105 2.93 -3.67 22.73
CA GLU A 105 2.17 -2.52 23.22
C GLU A 105 1.64 -1.65 22.09
N ILE A 106 0.55 -0.92 22.36
CA ILE A 106 0.06 0.11 21.45
C ILE A 106 0.95 1.35 21.62
N PRO A 107 1.57 1.85 20.54
CA PRO A 107 2.46 3.00 20.58
C PRO A 107 1.84 4.24 21.25
N SER A 108 2.68 5.02 21.93
CA SER A 108 2.26 6.16 22.75
C SER A 108 1.58 7.28 21.95
N CYS A 109 1.90 7.42 20.65
CA CYS A 109 1.23 8.38 19.77
C CYS A 109 -0.29 8.15 19.60
N PHE A 110 -0.78 6.94 19.91
CA PHE A 110 -2.20 6.61 19.93
C PHE A 110 -2.84 6.74 21.32
N LYS A 111 -2.13 7.29 22.30
CA LYS A 111 -2.72 7.57 23.63
C LYS A 111 -3.90 8.51 23.47
N ARG A 112 -4.95 8.26 24.28
CA ARG A 112 -6.15 9.08 24.30
C ARG A 112 -5.80 10.56 24.41
N SER A 113 -6.23 11.35 23.42
CA SER A 113 -6.09 12.79 23.34
C SER A 113 -7.48 13.45 23.28
N THR A 114 -7.53 14.77 23.42
CA THR A 114 -8.74 15.57 23.20
C THR A 114 -9.03 15.78 21.71
N ASN A 115 -8.14 15.39 20.82
CA ASN A 115 -8.28 15.52 19.37
C ASN A 115 -9.16 14.42 18.78
N ASN A 116 -9.60 14.62 17.55
CA ASN A 116 -10.38 13.64 16.81
C ASN A 116 -9.57 12.34 16.62
N PHE A 117 -10.24 11.19 16.82
CA PHE A 117 -9.62 9.88 16.67
C PHE A 117 -8.97 9.68 15.29
N GLU A 118 -9.66 10.09 14.21
CA GLU A 118 -9.14 9.94 12.85
C GLU A 118 -7.86 10.74 12.60
N GLU A 119 -7.79 11.96 13.15
CA GLU A 119 -6.56 12.79 13.03
C GLU A 119 -5.39 12.12 13.75
N ILE A 120 -5.60 11.65 14.98
CA ILE A 120 -4.54 10.97 15.75
C ILE A 120 -4.14 9.67 15.06
N TYR A 121 -5.11 8.89 14.59
CA TYR A 121 -4.87 7.63 13.91
C TYR A 121 -4.04 7.81 12.64
N ASN A 122 -4.43 8.76 11.78
CA ASN A 122 -3.72 9.05 10.54
C ASN A 122 -2.32 9.62 10.79
N LEU A 123 -2.17 10.54 11.74
CA LEU A 123 -0.86 11.07 12.11
C LEU A 123 0.04 9.97 12.70
N GLY A 124 -0.51 9.10 13.53
CA GLY A 124 0.20 7.96 14.09
C GLY A 124 0.72 7.01 13.03
N LEU A 125 -0.11 6.62 12.06
CA LEU A 125 0.30 5.71 10.98
C LEU A 125 1.45 6.27 10.14
N VAL A 126 1.45 7.59 9.87
CA VAL A 126 2.52 8.25 9.09
C VAL A 126 3.86 8.29 9.82
N GLN A 127 3.86 8.22 11.15
CA GLN A 127 5.09 8.23 11.94
C GLN A 127 5.87 6.91 11.87
N TYR A 128 5.18 5.77 11.71
CA TYR A 128 5.78 4.44 11.69
C TYR A 128 6.16 3.95 10.29
N VAL A 129 6.89 4.76 9.55
CA VAL A 129 7.39 4.43 8.20
C VAL A 129 8.76 3.76 8.32
N SER A 130 9.01 2.71 7.52
CA SER A 130 10.33 2.07 7.46
C SER A 130 11.41 3.10 7.13
N PRO A 131 12.60 3.02 7.77
CA PRO A 131 13.73 3.88 7.43
C PRO A 131 14.10 3.84 5.94
N PHE A 132 13.93 2.71 5.27
CA PHE A 132 14.14 2.58 3.82
C PHE A 132 13.15 3.42 3.00
N GLU A 133 11.90 3.51 3.44
CA GLU A 133 10.85 4.26 2.75
C GLU A 133 10.87 5.74 3.15
N ARG A 134 11.48 6.06 4.28
CA ARG A 134 11.69 7.43 4.77
C ARG A 134 12.80 8.15 4.00
N ALA A 135 13.80 7.43 3.52
CA ALA A 135 14.87 7.97 2.71
C ALA A 135 14.30 8.60 1.43
N LYS A 136 14.56 9.90 1.24
CA LYS A 136 14.03 10.68 0.11
C LYS A 136 14.69 10.29 -1.21
N ASP A 137 15.93 9.83 -1.15
CA ASP A 137 16.75 9.44 -2.28
C ASP A 137 17.82 8.44 -1.86
N ILE A 138 18.61 7.96 -2.82
CA ILE A 138 19.68 6.98 -2.59
C ILE A 138 20.76 7.51 -1.66
N TRP A 139 21.05 8.81 -1.68
CA TRP A 139 22.08 9.40 -0.83
C TRP A 139 21.67 9.42 0.63
N ALA A 140 20.42 9.82 0.90
CA ALA A 140 19.85 9.75 2.24
C ALA A 140 19.81 8.30 2.76
N LEU A 141 19.51 7.33 1.89
CA LEU A 141 19.55 5.91 2.25
C LEU A 141 20.98 5.45 2.60
N MET A 142 21.95 5.82 1.77
CA MET A 142 23.35 5.47 2.03
C MET A 142 23.89 6.10 3.31
N ASP A 143 23.52 7.34 3.59
CA ASP A 143 23.88 8.05 4.81
C ASP A 143 23.37 7.32 6.07
N MET A 144 22.10 6.93 6.07
CA MET A 144 21.50 6.12 7.13
C MET A 144 22.24 4.78 7.34
N LEU A 145 22.51 4.07 6.25
CA LEU A 145 23.22 2.79 6.32
C LEU A 145 24.66 2.93 6.82
N GLN A 146 25.35 4.01 6.45
CA GLN A 146 26.68 4.32 6.97
C GLN A 146 26.68 4.61 8.48
N HIS A 147 25.68 5.36 8.98
CA HIS A 147 25.51 5.61 10.41
C HIS A 147 25.26 4.30 11.17
N LEU A 148 24.39 3.43 10.67
CA LEU A 148 24.14 2.12 11.27
C LEU A 148 25.41 1.23 11.27
N HIS A 149 26.18 1.25 10.18
CA HIS A 149 27.43 0.49 10.08
C HIS A 149 28.46 1.00 11.10
N LYS A 150 28.64 2.31 11.18
CA LYS A 150 29.54 2.95 12.15
C LYS A 150 29.10 2.67 13.59
N LEU A 151 27.76 2.74 13.88
CA LEU A 151 27.23 2.40 15.19
C LEU A 151 27.53 0.94 15.57
N CYS A 152 27.44 0.01 14.60
CA CYS A 152 27.75 -1.39 14.79
C CYS A 152 29.24 -1.60 15.17
N GLU A 153 30.16 -0.83 14.56
CA GLU A 153 31.59 -0.94 14.77
C GLU A 153 32.04 -0.26 16.07
N THR A 154 31.58 0.96 16.33
CA THR A 154 32.10 1.84 17.38
C THR A 154 31.31 1.79 18.68
N LYS A 155 30.02 1.41 18.60
CA LYS A 155 29.04 1.49 19.71
C LYS A 155 28.88 2.92 20.27
N ASP A 156 29.20 3.92 19.47
CA ASP A 156 29.14 5.32 19.88
C ASP A 156 27.68 5.85 19.82
N GLU A 157 27.14 6.15 20.98
CA GLU A 157 25.74 6.62 21.12
C GLU A 157 25.49 7.97 20.41
N THR A 158 26.53 8.77 20.14
CA THR A 158 26.37 10.03 19.39
C THR A 158 25.84 9.80 17.98
N ILE A 159 26.11 8.63 17.42
CA ILE A 159 25.61 8.23 16.10
C ILE A 159 24.08 8.00 16.12
N ILE A 160 23.54 7.56 17.27
CA ILE A 160 22.08 7.40 17.42
C ILE A 160 21.41 8.78 17.39
N GLU A 161 22.04 9.81 17.92
CA GLU A 161 21.54 11.19 17.83
C GLU A 161 21.56 11.71 16.38
N GLU A 162 22.57 11.33 15.60
CA GLU A 162 22.64 11.65 14.16
C GLU A 162 21.54 10.93 13.38
N LEU A 163 21.30 9.65 13.64
CA LEU A 163 20.19 8.87 13.07
C LEU A 163 18.82 9.44 13.46
N TYR A 164 18.65 9.88 14.70
CA TYR A 164 17.43 10.52 15.18
C TYR A 164 17.13 11.80 14.40
N LYS A 165 18.14 12.67 14.22
CA LYS A 165 18.03 13.88 13.39
C LYS A 165 17.73 13.56 11.93
N TRP A 166 18.39 12.54 11.40
CA TRP A 166 18.17 12.07 10.03
C TRP A 166 16.72 11.61 9.83
N TYR A 167 16.18 10.85 10.78
CA TYR A 167 14.81 10.32 10.67
C TYR A 167 13.76 11.44 10.72
N GLY A 168 14.03 12.55 11.38
CA GLY A 168 13.27 13.80 11.24
C GLY A 168 11.82 13.73 11.68
N ILE A 169 11.49 12.90 12.68
CA ILE A 169 10.19 12.89 13.35
C ILE A 169 10.25 13.87 14.51
N GLY A 170 10.01 15.14 14.29
CA GLY A 170 9.81 16.11 15.35
C GLY A 170 10.62 15.83 16.63
N ASN A 171 10.05 16.05 17.78
CA ASN A 171 10.72 15.78 19.07
C ASN A 171 10.29 14.44 19.72
N ASP A 172 9.77 13.48 18.95
CA ASP A 172 9.31 12.21 19.52
C ASP A 172 10.39 11.12 19.42
N ARG A 173 11.24 11.09 20.46
CA ARG A 173 12.31 10.10 20.61
C ARG A 173 11.78 8.68 20.74
N ASP A 174 10.64 8.50 21.40
CA ASP A 174 10.04 7.19 21.61
C ASP A 174 9.63 6.55 20.28
N VAL A 175 9.05 7.34 19.36
CA VAL A 175 8.69 6.88 18.01
C VAL A 175 9.93 6.46 17.23
N PHE A 176 11.01 7.24 17.27
CA PHE A 176 12.27 6.89 16.62
C PHE A 176 12.81 5.54 17.10
N VAL A 177 12.90 5.37 18.42
CA VAL A 177 13.40 4.14 19.04
C VAL A 177 12.53 2.95 18.61
N GLN A 178 11.22 3.05 18.75
CA GLN A 178 10.29 1.98 18.37
C GLN A 178 10.37 1.61 16.89
N VAL A 179 10.52 2.60 16.01
CA VAL A 179 10.65 2.37 14.58
C VAL A 179 11.92 1.61 14.25
N PHE A 180 13.08 2.11 14.68
CA PHE A 180 14.35 1.45 14.38
C PHE A 180 14.46 0.09 15.05
N GLU A 181 14.05 -0.07 16.31
CA GLU A 181 13.98 -1.37 16.98
C GLU A 181 13.14 -2.36 16.18
N THR A 182 11.95 -1.94 15.75
CA THR A 182 11.04 -2.81 14.98
C THR A 182 11.62 -3.21 13.63
N TYR A 183 12.08 -2.23 12.86
CA TYR A 183 12.48 -2.50 11.47
C TYR A 183 13.82 -3.22 11.37
N LEU A 184 14.75 -2.99 12.28
CA LEU A 184 15.98 -3.78 12.37
C LEU A 184 15.69 -5.28 12.61
N LEU A 185 14.57 -5.60 13.27
CA LEU A 185 14.19 -6.98 13.58
C LEU A 185 13.24 -7.62 12.57
N CYS A 186 12.48 -6.83 11.81
CA CYS A 186 11.42 -7.38 10.94
C CYS A 186 11.59 -7.07 9.44
N ASP A 187 12.41 -6.09 9.05
CA ASP A 187 12.62 -5.74 7.65
C ASP A 187 13.80 -6.54 7.07
N VAL A 188 13.48 -7.46 6.18
CA VAL A 188 14.45 -8.36 5.56
C VAL A 188 15.64 -7.64 4.91
N ARG A 189 15.45 -6.40 4.44
CA ARG A 189 16.51 -5.59 3.82
C ARG A 189 17.64 -5.28 4.81
N PHE A 190 17.33 -5.05 6.08
CA PHE A 190 18.35 -4.89 7.11
C PHE A 190 19.09 -6.20 7.37
N GLU A 191 18.37 -7.33 7.44
CA GLU A 191 18.97 -8.64 7.62
C GLU A 191 19.90 -9.00 6.46
N GLU A 192 19.54 -8.69 5.21
CA GLU A 192 20.37 -8.89 4.03
C GLU A 192 21.66 -8.05 4.04
N ILE A 193 21.62 -6.83 4.59
CA ILE A 193 22.76 -5.90 4.63
C ILE A 193 23.70 -6.20 5.81
N PHE A 194 23.16 -6.37 7.00
CA PHE A 194 23.93 -6.46 8.24
C PHE A 194 24.06 -7.89 8.77
N GLY A 195 23.15 -8.78 8.41
CA GLY A 195 22.96 -10.08 9.04
C GLY A 195 22.16 -10.01 10.34
N LYS A 196 21.49 -11.10 10.67
CA LYS A 196 20.55 -11.18 11.79
C LYS A 196 21.16 -10.81 13.14
N GLU A 197 22.38 -11.27 13.44
CA GLU A 197 23.07 -11.01 14.70
C GLU A 197 23.30 -9.51 14.93
N LYS A 198 23.85 -8.82 13.91
CA LYS A 198 24.07 -7.37 13.98
C LYS A 198 22.79 -6.57 14.03
N CYS A 199 21.73 -7.00 13.36
CA CYS A 199 20.41 -6.37 13.47
C CYS A 199 19.87 -6.44 14.91
N CYS A 200 20.01 -7.57 15.60
CA CYS A 200 19.63 -7.70 17.00
C CYS A 200 20.49 -6.80 17.91
N GLU A 201 21.79 -6.71 17.64
CA GLU A 201 22.70 -5.85 18.39
C GLU A 201 22.38 -4.36 18.21
N LEU A 202 22.17 -3.90 16.98
CA LEU A 202 21.76 -2.53 16.65
C LEU A 202 20.42 -2.17 17.28
N SER A 203 19.45 -3.07 17.21
CA SER A 203 18.14 -2.90 17.84
C SER A 203 18.28 -2.69 19.35
N ALA A 204 19.09 -3.51 20.03
CA ALA A 204 19.34 -3.39 21.46
C ALA A 204 20.07 -2.08 21.84
N LEU A 205 21.02 -1.63 21.04
CA LEU A 205 21.73 -0.35 21.26
C LEU A 205 20.74 0.84 21.17
N ILE A 206 19.89 0.85 20.13
CA ILE A 206 18.92 1.93 19.94
C ILE A 206 17.83 1.88 21.02
N ALA A 207 17.34 0.70 21.40
CA ALA A 207 16.34 0.54 22.47
C ALA A 207 16.84 1.06 23.83
N ASN A 208 18.14 1.01 24.10
CA ASN A 208 18.74 1.54 25.35
C ASN A 208 18.93 3.06 25.31
N TYR A 209 19.01 3.66 24.14
CA TYR A 209 19.19 5.11 23.99
C TYR A 209 18.00 5.94 24.50
N GLY A 210 16.81 5.38 24.59
CA GLY A 210 15.59 6.04 25.10
C GLY A 210 15.40 5.95 26.62
N LYS A 211 16.23 5.19 27.31
CA LYS A 211 16.17 4.99 28.78
C LYS A 211 17.17 5.88 29.51
#